data_745c974b228318cb6e5897f62f2f0e19
#
_entry.id   745c974b228318cb6e5897f62f2f0e19
#
_cell.length_a   1.000
_cell.length_b   1.000
_cell.length_c   1.000
_cell.angle_alpha   90.00
_cell.angle_beta   90.00
_cell.angle_gamma   90.00
#
_symmetry.space_group_name_H-M   'P 1'
#
loop_
_entity.id
_entity.type
_entity.pdbx_description
1 polymer ?
#
loop_
_entity_poly.entity_id
_entity_poly.type
_entity_poly.pdbx_seq_one_letter_code
_entity_poly.pdbx_strand_id
1 'polypeptide(L)'
;MSTRALVTEAPQTLGQPEWSTLAKKLDIETGLFIDGEYVEALQGKRFDSINPATGEALASLAFGDESDIDRAVASAKRAWHAGHWRYMAPRARMTVLTRLAELIDQHKAELALLETLDMGKPITDALTIDLPEVVSTFRYYAECIDKLEGAVTNTARGALHLIQREPLGIVGAISPWNYPLLMASWKVAPALAAGNCVVLKPAQQAPLSCLRLAQLFIEAGGPPGVFNVVNGDGPVTGRALALHMDVAKVSFTGSTAVGKLIMGYAGQSNLKRVALETGGKSPQIFMADLEDLDAAVERAYGGIFDNAGQVCNAGSRLLVHRDIHDAFVEKFVARSRQVYRPGDPLNPATTLGPVVTRAHQQGVLAKIEQGCREGAQLAMGGGEPGGLEQGAYVSPTLFTCVEQGMSIAREEIFGPVAAVQRFDDEAQAIAMANDSIYGLAASVWTRDLKTAHRMVQALEAGVVWVNCFGDGDMTQPFGGYKQSGNTRDKSFECLLGYTQSKSAWFDLA
;
A
#
# COMPACT_ATOMS: atom_id res chain seq x y z
N MET A 1 -5.88 26.16 -19.89
CA MET A 1 -4.88 25.10 -20.15
C MET A 1 -3.58 25.58 -19.51
N SER A 2 -3.34 25.14 -18.26
CA SER A 2 -2.07 25.43 -17.58
C SER A 2 -0.99 24.54 -18.22
N THR A 3 0.04 25.14 -18.81
CA THR A 3 1.23 24.44 -19.30
C THR A 3 2.05 24.05 -18.07
N ARG A 4 1.68 22.92 -17.41
CA ARG A 4 2.58 22.28 -16.44
C ARG A 4 3.86 21.92 -17.19
N ALA A 5 4.98 22.54 -16.82
CA ALA A 5 6.27 22.28 -17.42
C ALA A 5 6.64 20.80 -17.21
N LEU A 6 6.58 20.02 -18.27
CA LEU A 6 7.14 18.66 -18.28
C LEU A 6 8.63 18.77 -17.94
N VAL A 7 9.11 17.93 -17.05
CA VAL A 7 10.54 17.76 -16.79
C VAL A 7 11.15 17.20 -18.07
N THR A 8 11.91 18.02 -18.79
CA THR A 8 12.47 17.67 -20.10
C THR A 8 13.74 16.82 -20.00
N GLU A 9 14.36 16.74 -18.81
CA GLU A 9 15.52 15.90 -18.53
C GLU A 9 15.11 14.55 -17.96
N ALA A 10 15.94 13.52 -18.12
CA ALA A 10 15.70 12.22 -17.52
C ALA A 10 15.69 12.37 -15.99
N PRO A 11 14.58 12.08 -15.30
CA PRO A 11 14.44 12.37 -13.85
C PRO A 11 15.54 11.76 -12.98
N GLN A 12 16.11 10.63 -13.39
CA GLN A 12 17.18 9.94 -12.67
C GLN A 12 18.51 10.67 -12.66
N THR A 13 18.69 11.72 -13.50
CA THR A 13 19.93 12.51 -13.58
C THR A 13 19.87 13.80 -12.77
N LEU A 14 18.71 14.15 -12.19
CA LEU A 14 18.53 15.37 -11.43
C LEU A 14 19.18 15.25 -10.04
N GLY A 15 19.92 16.29 -9.65
CA GLY A 15 20.44 16.43 -8.29
C GLY A 15 19.46 17.12 -7.33
N GLN A 16 19.83 17.23 -6.06
CA GLN A 16 19.00 17.89 -5.04
C GLN A 16 18.62 19.34 -5.39
N PRO A 17 19.50 20.21 -5.94
CA PRO A 17 19.14 21.58 -6.28
C PRO A 17 18.03 21.65 -7.35
N GLU A 18 18.08 20.76 -8.35
CA GLU A 18 17.08 20.67 -9.41
C GLU A 18 15.75 20.20 -8.83
N TRP A 19 15.72 19.16 -8.01
CA TRP A 19 14.52 18.69 -7.31
C TRP A 19 13.91 19.75 -6.41
N SER A 20 14.74 20.47 -5.64
CA SER A 20 14.27 21.57 -4.78
C SER A 20 13.67 22.72 -5.62
N THR A 21 14.20 22.96 -6.81
CA THR A 21 13.68 23.99 -7.73
C THR A 21 12.34 23.56 -8.31
N LEU A 22 12.19 22.28 -8.68
CA LEU A 22 10.92 21.72 -9.17
C LEU A 22 9.86 21.72 -8.08
N ALA A 23 10.21 21.36 -6.84
CA ALA A 23 9.32 21.39 -5.69
C ALA A 23 8.69 22.76 -5.46
N LYS A 24 9.48 23.83 -5.58
CA LYS A 24 9.00 25.23 -5.43
C LYS A 24 8.08 25.69 -6.57
N LYS A 25 8.12 25.04 -7.72
CA LYS A 25 7.29 25.36 -8.89
C LYS A 25 6.09 24.44 -9.03
N LEU A 26 5.95 23.47 -8.13
CA LEU A 26 4.87 22.51 -8.18
C LEU A 26 3.53 23.20 -7.92
N ASP A 27 2.61 23.02 -8.86
CA ASP A 27 1.24 23.50 -8.72
C ASP A 27 0.40 22.39 -8.05
N ILE A 28 0.10 22.60 -6.77
CA ILE A 28 -0.61 21.60 -5.96
C ILE A 28 -2.10 21.89 -5.99
N GLU A 29 -2.86 20.96 -6.57
CA GLU A 29 -4.31 21.01 -6.53
C GLU A 29 -4.82 20.77 -5.10
N THR A 30 -5.73 21.62 -4.65
CA THR A 30 -6.15 21.69 -3.26
C THR A 30 -7.61 21.30 -3.02
N GLY A 31 -8.39 21.07 -4.08
CA GLY A 31 -9.80 20.69 -4.01
C GLY A 31 -10.02 19.20 -3.73
N LEU A 32 -11.28 18.83 -3.59
CA LEU A 32 -11.75 17.46 -3.83
C LEU A 32 -11.87 17.25 -5.34
N PHE A 33 -11.78 16.01 -5.82
CA PHE A 33 -11.99 15.72 -7.24
C PHE A 33 -13.30 14.95 -7.41
N ILE A 34 -14.34 15.64 -7.91
CA ILE A 34 -15.69 15.08 -8.05
C ILE A 34 -16.27 15.44 -9.42
N ASP A 35 -16.84 14.46 -10.10
CA ASP A 35 -17.49 14.63 -11.42
C ASP A 35 -16.56 15.13 -12.52
N GLY A 36 -15.25 14.81 -12.42
CA GLY A 36 -14.23 15.18 -13.39
C GLY A 36 -13.57 16.54 -13.16
N GLU A 37 -13.87 17.22 -12.07
CA GLU A 37 -13.39 18.56 -11.75
C GLU A 37 -12.90 18.69 -10.30
N TYR A 38 -11.95 19.61 -10.06
CA TYR A 38 -11.59 20.02 -8.70
C TYR A 38 -12.65 20.95 -8.13
N VAL A 39 -13.10 20.65 -6.91
CA VAL A 39 -14.17 21.38 -6.24
C VAL A 39 -13.83 21.63 -4.78
N GLU A 40 -14.36 22.73 -4.22
CA GLU A 40 -14.29 22.98 -2.78
C GLU A 40 -15.19 22.01 -2.00
N ALA A 41 -14.80 21.74 -0.74
CA ALA A 41 -15.66 21.03 0.21
C ALA A 41 -16.92 21.85 0.50
N LEU A 42 -18.07 21.20 0.61
CA LEU A 42 -19.37 21.86 0.81
C LEU A 42 -19.42 22.73 2.08
N GLN A 43 -18.70 22.32 3.14
CA GLN A 43 -18.62 23.09 4.39
C GLN A 43 -17.44 24.08 4.42
N GLY A 44 -16.66 24.16 3.34
CA GLY A 44 -15.48 25.04 3.27
C GLY A 44 -14.36 24.69 4.25
N LYS A 45 -14.41 23.51 4.89
CA LYS A 45 -13.35 23.06 5.81
C LYS A 45 -12.10 22.72 5.05
N ARG A 46 -10.95 23.00 5.67
CA ARG A 46 -9.63 22.70 5.10
C ARG A 46 -8.70 22.12 6.15
N PHE A 47 -7.62 21.48 5.71
CA PHE A 47 -6.53 20.99 6.54
C PHE A 47 -5.20 21.18 5.80
N ASP A 48 -4.10 21.26 6.55
CA ASP A 48 -2.79 21.43 5.95
C ASP A 48 -2.14 20.07 5.70
N SER A 49 -1.64 19.85 4.46
CA SER A 49 -0.65 18.81 4.18
C SER A 49 0.71 19.29 4.64
N ILE A 50 1.41 18.49 5.42
CA ILE A 50 2.68 18.86 6.08
C ILE A 50 3.81 18.02 5.52
N ASN A 51 4.89 18.67 5.10
CA ASN A 51 6.12 17.99 4.73
C ASN A 51 6.78 17.37 5.97
N PRO A 52 6.88 16.04 6.09
CA PRO A 52 7.45 15.41 7.28
C PRO A 52 8.95 15.64 7.45
N ALA A 53 9.66 16.04 6.40
CA ALA A 53 11.10 16.34 6.48
C ALA A 53 11.40 17.71 7.08
N THR A 54 10.47 18.68 6.94
CA THR A 54 10.68 20.07 7.40
C THR A 54 9.69 20.50 8.48
N GLY A 55 8.53 19.85 8.58
CA GLY A 55 7.41 20.27 9.42
C GLY A 55 6.61 21.45 8.86
N GLU A 56 6.93 21.92 7.65
CA GLU A 56 6.25 23.03 6.99
C GLU A 56 5.00 22.57 6.23
N ALA A 57 4.00 23.45 6.15
CA ALA A 57 2.81 23.21 5.35
C ALA A 57 3.15 23.30 3.85
N LEU A 58 2.73 22.28 3.09
CA LEU A 58 2.85 22.22 1.64
C LEU A 58 1.69 22.96 0.96
N ALA A 59 0.49 22.67 1.41
CA ALA A 59 -0.75 23.25 0.89
C ALA A 59 -1.88 23.09 1.90
N SER A 60 -2.86 23.98 1.85
CA SER A 60 -4.11 23.83 2.58
C SER A 60 -5.13 23.16 1.66
N LEU A 61 -5.61 21.97 2.04
CA LEU A 61 -6.44 21.11 1.21
C LEU A 61 -7.90 21.12 1.68
N ALA A 62 -8.84 20.93 0.76
CA ALA A 62 -10.25 20.76 1.09
C ALA A 62 -10.45 19.51 1.95
N PHE A 63 -11.22 19.65 3.04
CA PHE A 63 -11.60 18.55 3.93
C PHE A 63 -13.05 18.14 3.62
N GLY A 64 -13.22 17.01 2.94
CA GLY A 64 -14.53 16.44 2.64
C GLY A 64 -15.13 15.75 3.85
N ASP A 65 -16.39 16.04 4.11
CA ASP A 65 -17.18 15.39 5.15
C ASP A 65 -18.23 14.43 4.56
N GLU A 66 -19.22 14.05 5.36
CA GLU A 66 -20.31 13.15 4.97
C GLU A 66 -21.08 13.68 3.74
N SER A 67 -21.34 14.99 3.68
CA SER A 67 -22.06 15.61 2.55
C SER A 67 -21.25 15.58 1.24
N ASP A 68 -19.93 15.66 1.32
CA ASP A 68 -19.05 15.52 0.15
C ASP A 68 -18.95 14.07 -0.31
N ILE A 69 -18.96 13.11 0.60
CA ILE A 69 -19.08 11.68 0.27
C ILE A 69 -20.42 11.42 -0.45
N ASP A 70 -21.53 11.94 0.06
CA ASP A 70 -22.83 11.82 -0.61
C ASP A 70 -22.79 12.42 -2.03
N ARG A 71 -22.16 13.61 -2.20
CA ARG A 71 -21.96 14.26 -3.50
C ARG A 71 -21.12 13.39 -4.46
N ALA A 72 -20.02 12.81 -3.99
CA ALA A 72 -19.15 11.96 -4.80
C ALA A 72 -19.85 10.65 -5.19
N VAL A 73 -20.57 10.02 -4.25
CA VAL A 73 -21.34 8.80 -4.51
C VAL A 73 -22.51 9.08 -5.46
N ALA A 74 -23.18 10.22 -5.31
CA ALA A 74 -24.24 10.63 -6.24
C ALA A 74 -23.70 10.85 -7.66
N SER A 75 -22.50 11.44 -7.82
CA SER A 75 -21.81 11.55 -9.10
C SER A 75 -21.51 10.18 -9.68
N ALA A 76 -20.90 9.28 -8.88
CA ALA A 76 -20.62 7.90 -9.30
C ALA A 76 -21.90 7.14 -9.70
N LYS A 77 -23.01 7.36 -9.00
CA LYS A 77 -24.31 6.75 -9.30
C LYS A 77 -24.88 7.24 -10.62
N ARG A 78 -24.76 8.53 -10.93
CA ARG A 78 -25.12 9.08 -12.25
C ARG A 78 -24.31 8.46 -13.37
N ALA A 79 -22.97 8.40 -13.22
CA ALA A 79 -22.07 7.77 -14.20
C ALA A 79 -22.37 6.27 -14.37
N TRP A 80 -22.67 5.57 -13.29
CA TRP A 80 -23.09 4.16 -13.32
C TRP A 80 -24.38 3.96 -14.12
N HIS A 81 -25.42 4.76 -13.89
CA HIS A 81 -26.71 4.64 -14.61
C HIS A 81 -26.60 5.09 -16.06
N ALA A 82 -25.79 6.10 -16.38
CA ALA A 82 -25.50 6.50 -17.75
C ALA A 82 -24.85 5.37 -18.57
N GLY A 83 -24.11 4.47 -17.90
CA GLY A 83 -23.58 3.26 -18.51
C GLY A 83 -22.35 3.46 -19.40
N HIS A 84 -21.86 4.69 -19.56
CA HIS A 84 -20.75 5.01 -20.46
C HIS A 84 -19.46 4.26 -20.13
N TRP A 85 -19.25 3.83 -18.88
CA TRP A 85 -18.11 3.05 -18.45
C TRP A 85 -18.42 1.56 -18.33
N ARG A 86 -19.48 1.19 -17.61
CA ARG A 86 -19.78 -0.23 -17.34
C ARG A 86 -20.15 -1.02 -18.61
N TYR A 87 -20.77 -0.35 -19.60
CA TYR A 87 -21.13 -0.95 -20.88
C TYR A 87 -20.15 -0.62 -22.01
N MET A 88 -19.06 0.10 -21.70
CA MET A 88 -17.98 0.33 -22.65
C MET A 88 -17.41 -1.01 -23.10
N ALA A 89 -17.19 -1.17 -24.40
CA ALA A 89 -16.59 -2.39 -24.94
C ALA A 89 -15.24 -2.68 -24.22
N PRO A 90 -14.95 -3.93 -23.86
CA PRO A 90 -13.75 -4.29 -23.10
C PRO A 90 -12.47 -3.68 -23.68
N ARG A 91 -12.26 -3.74 -24.99
CA ARG A 91 -11.09 -3.17 -25.66
C ARG A 91 -11.02 -1.64 -25.59
N ALA A 92 -12.15 -0.93 -25.62
CA ALA A 92 -12.16 0.52 -25.44
C ALA A 92 -11.79 0.91 -24.00
N ARG A 93 -12.31 0.19 -22.99
CA ARG A 93 -11.95 0.39 -21.59
C ARG A 93 -10.46 0.09 -21.32
N MET A 94 -9.93 -0.98 -21.95
CA MET A 94 -8.49 -1.29 -21.96
C MET A 94 -7.67 -0.11 -22.50
N THR A 95 -8.07 0.50 -23.61
CA THR A 95 -7.38 1.65 -24.20
C THR A 95 -7.28 2.82 -23.21
N VAL A 96 -8.35 3.14 -22.49
CA VAL A 96 -8.35 4.21 -21.49
C VAL A 96 -7.36 3.89 -20.35
N LEU A 97 -7.37 2.67 -19.81
CA LEU A 97 -6.45 2.32 -18.69
C LEU A 97 -5.01 2.21 -19.16
N THR A 98 -4.73 1.75 -20.38
CA THR A 98 -3.39 1.77 -20.97
C THR A 98 -2.91 3.21 -21.15
N ARG A 99 -3.77 4.10 -21.66
CA ARG A 99 -3.43 5.53 -21.78
C ARG A 99 -3.18 6.18 -20.43
N LEU A 100 -3.95 5.80 -19.40
CA LEU A 100 -3.70 6.27 -18.02
C LEU A 100 -2.30 5.83 -17.53
N ALA A 101 -1.93 4.56 -17.75
CA ALA A 101 -0.59 4.08 -17.41
C ALA A 101 0.53 4.86 -18.14
N GLU A 102 0.33 5.18 -19.41
CA GLU A 102 1.26 6.02 -20.18
C GLU A 102 1.36 7.45 -19.61
N LEU A 103 0.23 8.06 -19.22
CA LEU A 103 0.22 9.39 -18.62
C LEU A 103 0.91 9.38 -17.25
N ILE A 104 0.71 8.34 -16.44
CA ILE A 104 1.43 8.18 -15.16
C ILE A 104 2.95 8.14 -15.40
N ASP A 105 3.43 7.37 -16.39
CA ASP A 105 4.85 7.31 -16.72
C ASP A 105 5.39 8.64 -17.27
N GLN A 106 4.60 9.34 -18.11
CA GLN A 106 4.94 10.68 -18.61
C GLN A 106 5.05 11.72 -17.49
N HIS A 107 4.24 11.61 -16.45
CA HIS A 107 4.20 12.50 -15.29
C HIS A 107 4.93 11.95 -14.05
N LYS A 108 5.78 10.92 -14.21
CA LYS A 108 6.40 10.23 -13.07
C LYS A 108 7.23 11.14 -12.18
N ALA A 109 7.92 12.15 -12.73
CA ALA A 109 8.70 13.09 -11.94
C ALA A 109 7.81 14.00 -11.06
N GLU A 110 6.68 14.48 -11.59
CA GLU A 110 5.66 15.23 -10.85
C GLU A 110 5.07 14.37 -9.72
N LEU A 111 4.63 13.16 -10.05
CA LEU A 111 4.02 12.24 -9.10
C LEU A 111 4.99 11.80 -7.99
N ALA A 112 6.24 11.46 -8.34
CA ALA A 112 7.26 11.11 -7.36
C ALA A 112 7.56 12.27 -6.41
N LEU A 113 7.61 13.50 -6.94
CA LEU A 113 7.82 14.69 -6.13
C LEU A 113 6.65 14.96 -5.17
N LEU A 114 5.40 14.78 -5.62
CA LEU A 114 4.22 14.85 -4.75
C LEU A 114 4.30 13.83 -3.60
N GLU A 115 4.67 12.58 -3.88
CA GLU A 115 4.82 11.54 -2.84
C GLU A 115 5.99 11.84 -1.89
N THR A 116 7.13 12.27 -2.41
CA THR A 116 8.29 12.63 -1.58
C THR A 116 7.98 13.78 -0.62
N LEU A 117 7.29 14.80 -1.08
CA LEU A 117 6.93 15.95 -0.25
C LEU A 117 5.83 15.61 0.77
N ASP A 118 4.84 14.81 0.38
CA ASP A 118 3.64 14.54 1.15
C ASP A 118 3.87 13.50 2.26
N MET A 119 4.73 12.48 2.02
CA MET A 119 4.96 11.42 2.99
C MET A 119 6.43 11.20 3.40
N GLY A 120 7.37 11.91 2.78
CA GLY A 120 8.78 11.87 3.17
C GLY A 120 9.62 10.75 2.55
N LYS A 121 9.11 9.99 1.58
CA LYS A 121 9.87 8.96 0.88
C LYS A 121 11.03 9.57 0.09
N PRO A 122 12.24 8.95 0.08
CA PRO A 122 13.32 9.39 -0.81
C PRO A 122 12.86 9.46 -2.26
N ILE A 123 13.21 10.54 -2.95
CA ILE A 123 12.79 10.78 -4.34
C ILE A 123 13.24 9.65 -5.28
N THR A 124 14.38 9.04 -5.00
CA THR A 124 14.88 7.89 -5.78
C THR A 124 13.96 6.70 -5.68
N ASP A 125 13.45 6.39 -4.47
CA ASP A 125 12.56 5.24 -4.24
C ASP A 125 11.19 5.48 -4.90
N ALA A 126 10.63 6.68 -4.77
CA ALA A 126 9.39 7.04 -5.44
C ALA A 126 9.50 6.87 -6.97
N LEU A 127 10.63 7.32 -7.57
CA LEU A 127 10.87 7.25 -9.02
C LEU A 127 11.16 5.86 -9.54
N THR A 128 11.93 5.05 -8.79
CA THR A 128 12.50 3.79 -9.31
C THR A 128 11.77 2.55 -8.82
N ILE A 129 10.95 2.68 -7.77
CA ILE A 129 10.18 1.58 -7.18
C ILE A 129 8.68 1.86 -7.34
N ASP A 130 8.15 2.90 -6.69
CA ASP A 130 6.70 3.10 -6.57
C ASP A 130 6.03 3.39 -7.92
N LEU A 131 6.53 4.37 -8.66
CA LEU A 131 5.89 4.78 -9.91
C LEU A 131 5.93 3.69 -11.00
N PRO A 132 7.03 2.94 -11.20
CA PRO A 132 7.03 1.78 -12.10
C PRO A 132 6.00 0.71 -11.71
N GLU A 133 5.82 0.44 -10.41
CA GLU A 133 4.82 -0.50 -9.91
C GLU A 133 3.38 0.00 -10.17
N VAL A 134 3.13 1.31 -10.02
CA VAL A 134 1.83 1.92 -10.36
C VAL A 134 1.52 1.75 -11.85
N VAL A 135 2.49 2.06 -12.72
CA VAL A 135 2.35 1.88 -14.17
C VAL A 135 2.07 0.41 -14.52
N SER A 136 2.85 -0.50 -13.93
CA SER A 136 2.68 -1.95 -14.11
C SER A 136 1.29 -2.41 -13.67
N THR A 137 0.78 -1.89 -12.54
CA THR A 137 -0.56 -2.21 -12.02
C THR A 137 -1.66 -1.85 -13.02
N PHE A 138 -1.66 -0.62 -13.55
CA PHE A 138 -2.69 -0.21 -14.52
C PHE A 138 -2.58 -0.98 -15.84
N ARG A 139 -1.37 -1.26 -16.34
CA ARG A 139 -1.15 -2.09 -17.53
C ARG A 139 -1.67 -3.51 -17.33
N TYR A 140 -1.28 -4.15 -16.24
CA TYR A 140 -1.71 -5.52 -15.94
C TYR A 140 -3.24 -5.65 -15.91
N TYR A 141 -3.93 -4.76 -15.18
CA TYR A 141 -5.39 -4.85 -15.12
C TYR A 141 -6.07 -4.41 -16.42
N ALA A 142 -5.50 -3.50 -17.19
CA ALA A 142 -5.98 -3.21 -18.56
C ALA A 142 -5.95 -4.48 -19.43
N GLU A 143 -4.84 -5.23 -19.40
CA GLU A 143 -4.67 -6.48 -20.15
C GLU A 143 -5.59 -7.60 -19.67
N CYS A 144 -6.07 -7.55 -18.42
CA CYS A 144 -6.97 -8.55 -17.84
C CYS A 144 -8.44 -8.36 -18.23
N ILE A 145 -8.84 -7.20 -18.77
CA ILE A 145 -10.26 -6.84 -18.98
C ILE A 145 -11.01 -7.86 -19.84
N ASP A 146 -10.43 -8.27 -20.96
CA ASP A 146 -11.05 -9.22 -21.92
C ASP A 146 -10.83 -10.70 -21.55
N LYS A 147 -10.22 -10.97 -20.39
CA LYS A 147 -10.06 -12.31 -19.82
C LYS A 147 -11.07 -12.61 -18.70
N LEU A 148 -11.97 -11.65 -18.41
CA LEU A 148 -13.10 -11.89 -17.50
C LEU A 148 -14.15 -12.73 -18.23
N GLU A 149 -14.11 -14.03 -17.99
CA GLU A 149 -14.99 -15.01 -18.63
C GLU A 149 -16.21 -15.33 -17.77
N GLY A 150 -17.31 -15.73 -18.45
CA GLY A 150 -18.44 -16.41 -17.87
C GLY A 150 -18.38 -17.92 -18.19
N ALA A 151 -19.48 -18.63 -17.95
CA ALA A 151 -19.57 -20.04 -18.26
C ALA A 151 -20.95 -20.38 -18.85
N VAL A 152 -20.97 -21.36 -19.77
CA VAL A 152 -22.16 -22.11 -20.15
C VAL A 152 -22.07 -23.46 -19.47
N THR A 153 -23.00 -23.75 -18.56
CA THR A 153 -22.93 -25.00 -17.79
C THR A 153 -23.59 -26.15 -18.53
N ASN A 154 -23.14 -27.37 -18.29
CA ASN A 154 -23.80 -28.57 -18.82
C ASN A 154 -25.10 -28.80 -18.01
N THR A 155 -26.25 -28.76 -18.69
CA THR A 155 -27.59 -28.91 -18.10
C THR A 155 -28.54 -29.68 -19.01
N ALA A 156 -29.81 -29.77 -18.65
CA ALA A 156 -30.85 -30.52 -19.42
C ALA A 156 -30.99 -29.99 -20.85
N ARG A 157 -31.31 -30.87 -21.81
CA ARG A 157 -31.44 -30.52 -23.24
C ARG A 157 -32.45 -29.39 -23.52
N GLY A 158 -33.48 -29.25 -22.71
CA GLY A 158 -34.50 -28.21 -22.83
C GLY A 158 -34.17 -26.90 -22.14
N ALA A 159 -32.91 -26.69 -21.72
CA ALA A 159 -32.50 -25.48 -20.99
C ALA A 159 -31.14 -24.99 -21.45
N LEU A 160 -30.91 -23.67 -21.32
CA LEU A 160 -29.59 -23.02 -21.42
C LEU A 160 -29.31 -22.29 -20.11
N HIS A 161 -28.19 -22.61 -19.48
CA HIS A 161 -27.76 -21.94 -18.26
C HIS A 161 -26.44 -21.22 -18.49
N LEU A 162 -26.45 -19.92 -18.20
CA LEU A 162 -25.30 -19.03 -18.30
C LEU A 162 -24.86 -18.54 -16.87
N ILE A 163 -23.56 -18.49 -16.64
CA ILE A 163 -22.98 -17.76 -15.53
C ILE A 163 -22.26 -16.56 -16.10
N GLN A 164 -22.74 -15.36 -15.79
CA GLN A 164 -22.16 -14.09 -16.26
C GLN A 164 -21.41 -13.40 -15.13
N ARG A 165 -20.34 -12.67 -15.47
CA ARG A 165 -19.64 -11.77 -14.55
C ARG A 165 -20.10 -10.34 -14.80
N GLU A 166 -20.50 -9.66 -13.73
CA GLU A 166 -20.93 -8.26 -13.78
C GLU A 166 -20.14 -7.43 -12.75
N PRO A 167 -19.86 -6.13 -13.02
CA PRO A 167 -19.29 -5.25 -12.01
C PRO A 167 -20.26 -5.08 -10.83
N LEU A 168 -19.70 -4.74 -9.67
CA LEU A 168 -20.46 -4.60 -8.41
C LEU A 168 -21.32 -3.34 -8.37
N GLY A 169 -20.82 -2.24 -8.95
CA GLY A 169 -21.45 -0.93 -8.87
C GLY A 169 -20.49 0.18 -8.45
N ILE A 170 -20.73 0.79 -7.29
CA ILE A 170 -19.85 1.82 -6.72
C ILE A 170 -18.93 1.17 -5.68
N VAL A 171 -17.63 1.37 -5.85
CA VAL A 171 -16.59 0.87 -4.95
C VAL A 171 -16.03 2.04 -4.15
N GLY A 172 -16.11 1.97 -2.83
CA GLY A 172 -15.36 2.82 -1.92
C GLY A 172 -13.95 2.25 -1.74
N ALA A 173 -12.92 2.99 -2.12
CA ALA A 173 -11.53 2.65 -1.90
C ALA A 173 -10.93 3.54 -0.81
N ILE A 174 -10.24 2.96 0.17
CA ILE A 174 -9.55 3.70 1.23
C ILE A 174 -8.10 3.26 1.23
N SER A 175 -7.18 4.18 0.89
CA SER A 175 -5.75 3.90 0.80
C SER A 175 -4.95 4.50 1.95
N PRO A 176 -3.84 3.87 2.36
CA PRO A 176 -2.95 4.35 3.40
C PRO A 176 -1.99 5.43 2.85
N TRP A 177 -1.13 5.92 3.72
CA TRP A 177 -0.18 6.99 3.44
C TRP A 177 1.24 6.51 3.11
N ASN A 178 1.60 5.25 3.37
CA ASN A 178 2.97 4.77 3.24
C ASN A 178 3.44 4.47 1.81
N TYR A 179 2.50 4.13 0.93
CA TYR A 179 2.64 4.00 -0.52
C TYR A 179 1.39 4.60 -1.17
N PRO A 180 1.22 5.94 -1.17
CA PRO A 180 -0.08 6.56 -1.45
C PRO A 180 -0.68 6.15 -2.79
N LEU A 181 0.04 6.39 -3.87
CA LEU A 181 -0.43 6.11 -5.22
C LEU A 181 -0.42 4.61 -5.54
N LEU A 182 0.60 3.89 -5.07
CA LEU A 182 0.70 2.45 -5.30
C LEU A 182 -0.46 1.70 -4.65
N MET A 183 -0.74 1.96 -3.37
CA MET A 183 -1.86 1.31 -2.68
C MET A 183 -3.22 1.75 -3.22
N ALA A 184 -3.34 3.00 -3.67
CA ALA A 184 -4.53 3.45 -4.39
C ALA A 184 -4.69 2.68 -5.72
N SER A 185 -3.62 2.50 -6.47
CA SER A 185 -3.65 1.78 -7.76
C SER A 185 -4.11 0.32 -7.63
N TRP A 186 -3.69 -0.38 -6.57
CA TRP A 186 -4.13 -1.77 -6.31
C TRP A 186 -5.63 -1.92 -6.07
N LYS A 187 -6.32 -0.83 -5.76
CA LYS A 187 -7.78 -0.80 -5.54
C LYS A 187 -8.52 -0.20 -6.72
N VAL A 188 -8.01 0.90 -7.25
CA VAL A 188 -8.64 1.67 -8.32
C VAL A 188 -8.53 0.93 -9.66
N ALA A 189 -7.34 0.41 -10.00
CA ALA A 189 -7.13 -0.23 -11.30
C ALA A 189 -8.02 -1.47 -11.51
N PRO A 190 -8.09 -2.47 -10.61
CA PRO A 190 -8.99 -3.61 -10.79
C PRO A 190 -10.47 -3.22 -10.72
N ALA A 191 -10.85 -2.23 -9.88
CA ALA A 191 -12.21 -1.75 -9.81
C ALA A 191 -12.66 -1.14 -11.15
N LEU A 192 -11.85 -0.25 -11.73
CA LEU A 192 -12.11 0.35 -13.05
C LEU A 192 -12.06 -0.70 -14.16
N ALA A 193 -11.10 -1.60 -14.15
CA ALA A 193 -10.98 -2.68 -15.13
C ALA A 193 -12.22 -3.58 -15.15
N ALA A 194 -12.80 -3.90 -14.00
CA ALA A 194 -14.06 -4.65 -13.91
C ALA A 194 -15.28 -3.84 -14.36
N GLY A 195 -15.18 -2.53 -14.56
CA GLY A 195 -16.28 -1.65 -15.01
C GLY A 195 -17.06 -0.97 -13.89
N ASN A 196 -16.52 -0.93 -12.67
CA ASN A 196 -17.10 -0.21 -11.54
C ASN A 196 -16.84 1.30 -11.62
N CYS A 197 -17.63 2.08 -10.87
CA CYS A 197 -17.28 3.45 -10.48
C CYS A 197 -16.58 3.43 -9.14
N VAL A 198 -15.67 4.39 -8.91
CA VAL A 198 -14.82 4.43 -7.70
C VAL A 198 -14.94 5.77 -6.99
N VAL A 199 -15.08 5.73 -5.67
CA VAL A 199 -14.86 6.85 -4.77
C VAL A 199 -13.66 6.51 -3.90
N LEU A 200 -12.53 7.18 -4.14
CA LEU A 200 -11.28 6.99 -3.40
C LEU A 200 -11.19 8.01 -2.26
N LYS A 201 -10.94 7.51 -1.06
CA LYS A 201 -10.50 8.31 0.08
C LYS A 201 -9.03 8.01 0.38
N PRO A 202 -8.08 8.84 -0.06
CA PRO A 202 -6.68 8.70 0.31
C PRO A 202 -6.47 9.01 1.79
N ALA A 203 -5.33 8.61 2.34
CA ALA A 203 -4.96 9.03 3.67
C ALA A 203 -4.83 10.56 3.75
N GLN A 204 -5.26 11.15 4.88
CA GLN A 204 -5.17 12.60 5.10
C GLN A 204 -3.72 13.10 5.04
N GLN A 205 -2.76 12.26 5.44
CA GLN A 205 -1.35 12.60 5.46
C GLN A 205 -0.68 12.66 4.10
N ALA A 206 -1.23 11.96 3.08
CA ALA A 206 -0.59 11.86 1.77
C ALA A 206 -1.63 11.70 0.63
N PRO A 207 -2.44 12.74 0.35
CA PRO A 207 -3.48 12.67 -0.66
C PRO A 207 -3.05 13.18 -2.05
N LEU A 208 -1.93 13.89 -2.18
CA LEU A 208 -1.63 14.74 -3.34
C LEU A 208 -1.52 13.96 -4.65
N SER A 209 -0.78 12.86 -4.66
CA SER A 209 -0.61 12.01 -5.85
C SER A 209 -1.92 11.36 -6.30
N CYS A 210 -2.82 11.03 -5.34
CA CYS A 210 -4.14 10.46 -5.63
C CYS A 210 -5.09 11.47 -6.30
N LEU A 211 -5.02 12.75 -5.93
CA LEU A 211 -5.77 13.82 -6.60
C LEU A 211 -5.30 13.96 -8.05
N ARG A 212 -4.00 13.96 -8.29
CA ARG A 212 -3.44 14.03 -9.63
C ARG A 212 -3.80 12.82 -10.49
N LEU A 213 -3.83 11.60 -9.91
CA LEU A 213 -4.27 10.40 -10.60
C LEU A 213 -5.69 10.54 -11.17
N ALA A 214 -6.62 11.14 -10.42
CA ALA A 214 -8.00 11.31 -10.87
C ALA A 214 -8.10 12.25 -12.08
N GLN A 215 -7.32 13.31 -12.11
CA GLN A 215 -7.23 14.20 -13.26
C GLN A 215 -6.61 13.47 -14.47
N LEU A 216 -5.54 12.69 -14.28
CA LEU A 216 -4.94 11.88 -15.34
C LEU A 216 -5.92 10.86 -15.94
N PHE A 217 -6.85 10.33 -15.12
CA PHE A 217 -7.92 9.45 -15.63
C PHE A 217 -8.83 10.16 -16.62
N ILE A 218 -9.21 11.43 -16.37
CA ILE A 218 -9.98 12.23 -17.33
C ILE A 218 -9.16 12.52 -18.59
N GLU A 219 -7.88 12.89 -18.44
CA GLU A 219 -6.96 13.12 -19.56
C GLU A 219 -6.76 11.86 -20.42
N ALA A 220 -6.86 10.67 -19.83
CA ALA A 220 -6.83 9.38 -20.53
C ALA A 220 -8.13 9.07 -21.30
N GLY A 221 -9.19 9.86 -21.15
CA GLY A 221 -10.49 9.65 -21.75
C GLY A 221 -11.49 8.92 -20.84
N GLY A 222 -11.22 8.84 -19.56
CA GLY A 222 -12.17 8.33 -18.56
C GLY A 222 -13.38 9.25 -18.41
N PRO A 223 -14.62 8.72 -18.35
CA PRO A 223 -15.82 9.56 -18.21
C PRO A 223 -15.88 10.24 -16.82
N PRO A 224 -16.38 11.50 -16.74
CA PRO A 224 -16.65 12.16 -15.46
C PRO A 224 -17.53 11.30 -14.54
N GLY A 225 -17.30 11.40 -13.24
CA GLY A 225 -18.03 10.68 -12.20
C GLY A 225 -17.63 9.21 -12.01
N VAL A 226 -16.92 8.60 -12.98
CA VAL A 226 -16.45 7.20 -12.85
C VAL A 226 -15.39 7.06 -11.78
N PHE A 227 -14.51 8.05 -11.66
CA PHE A 227 -13.49 8.10 -10.61
C PHE A 227 -13.52 9.43 -9.88
N ASN A 228 -13.74 9.38 -8.57
CA ASN A 228 -13.83 10.53 -7.67
C ASN A 228 -12.85 10.37 -6.52
N VAL A 229 -12.29 11.47 -6.00
CA VAL A 229 -11.37 11.49 -4.85
C VAL A 229 -11.87 12.49 -3.81
N VAL A 230 -12.08 12.03 -2.59
CA VAL A 230 -12.53 12.85 -1.47
C VAL A 230 -11.49 12.81 -0.34
N ASN A 231 -10.76 13.91 -0.13
CA ASN A 231 -9.80 14.06 0.95
C ASN A 231 -10.52 14.20 2.30
N GLY A 232 -9.90 13.76 3.37
CA GLY A 232 -10.41 13.90 4.72
C GLY A 232 -9.86 12.81 5.65
N ASP A 233 -10.32 12.83 6.89
CA ASP A 233 -9.85 11.89 7.91
C ASP A 233 -10.57 10.53 7.89
N GLY A 234 -10.14 9.64 8.76
CA GLY A 234 -10.78 8.32 8.92
C GLY A 234 -12.13 8.39 9.64
N PRO A 235 -12.22 9.09 10.81
CA PRO A 235 -13.43 9.15 11.63
C PRO A 235 -14.64 9.80 10.97
N VAL A 236 -14.45 10.79 10.10
CA VAL A 236 -15.54 11.49 9.41
C VAL A 236 -15.70 10.95 7.99
N THR A 237 -14.76 11.26 7.11
CA THR A 237 -14.84 10.93 5.67
C THR A 237 -14.79 9.45 5.40
N GLY A 238 -13.84 8.72 6.04
CA GLY A 238 -13.69 7.28 5.88
C GLY A 238 -14.89 6.50 6.41
N ARG A 239 -15.42 6.91 7.58
CA ARG A 239 -16.61 6.32 8.17
C ARG A 239 -17.85 6.55 7.29
N ALA A 240 -18.04 7.79 6.78
CA ALA A 240 -19.16 8.12 5.88
C ALA A 240 -19.14 7.22 4.63
N LEU A 241 -17.99 7.06 3.97
CA LEU A 241 -17.84 6.19 2.81
C LEU A 241 -18.15 4.72 3.14
N ALA A 242 -17.67 4.23 4.29
CA ALA A 242 -17.89 2.84 4.71
C ALA A 242 -19.34 2.55 5.09
N LEU A 243 -20.09 3.52 5.62
CA LEU A 243 -21.51 3.41 5.96
C LEU A 243 -22.46 3.66 4.78
N HIS A 244 -22.00 4.29 3.69
CA HIS A 244 -22.88 4.77 2.62
C HIS A 244 -23.66 3.64 1.95
N MET A 245 -24.99 3.76 1.87
CA MET A 245 -25.92 2.71 1.42
C MET A 245 -25.79 2.33 -0.06
N ASP A 246 -25.33 3.25 -0.92
CA ASP A 246 -25.14 3.00 -2.37
C ASP A 246 -23.75 2.46 -2.72
N VAL A 247 -22.84 2.31 -1.74
CA VAL A 247 -21.52 1.69 -1.94
C VAL A 247 -21.65 0.17 -1.84
N ALA A 248 -21.28 -0.54 -2.91
CA ALA A 248 -21.43 -1.99 -3.02
C ALA A 248 -20.23 -2.78 -2.43
N LYS A 249 -19.07 -2.15 -2.37
CA LYS A 249 -17.83 -2.74 -1.81
C LYS A 249 -16.98 -1.64 -1.18
N VAL A 250 -16.36 -1.93 -0.04
CA VAL A 250 -15.23 -1.15 0.49
C VAL A 250 -13.97 -1.98 0.38
N SER A 251 -12.95 -1.42 -0.29
CA SER A 251 -11.59 -1.95 -0.32
C SER A 251 -10.69 -1.05 0.49
N PHE A 252 -10.06 -1.60 1.51
CA PHE A 252 -9.31 -0.87 2.53
C PHE A 252 -7.89 -1.44 2.68
N THR A 253 -6.91 -0.55 2.78
CA THR A 253 -5.59 -0.88 3.32
C THR A 253 -5.25 0.11 4.45
N GLY A 254 -4.82 -0.43 5.59
CA GLY A 254 -4.46 0.38 6.76
C GLY A 254 -4.30 -0.48 8.03
N SER A 255 -4.51 0.11 9.22
CA SER A 255 -4.33 -0.62 10.46
C SER A 255 -5.44 -1.68 10.70
N THR A 256 -5.07 -2.78 11.37
CA THR A 256 -6.01 -3.84 11.76
C THR A 256 -7.17 -3.30 12.60
N ALA A 257 -6.92 -2.33 13.48
CA ALA A 257 -7.96 -1.72 14.31
C ALA A 257 -9.03 -1.01 13.45
N VAL A 258 -8.62 -0.24 12.44
CA VAL A 258 -9.54 0.42 11.51
C VAL A 258 -10.24 -0.60 10.60
N GLY A 259 -9.56 -1.65 10.16
CA GLY A 259 -10.17 -2.75 9.41
C GLY A 259 -11.35 -3.37 10.14
N LYS A 260 -11.22 -3.59 11.47
CA LYS A 260 -12.33 -4.09 12.32
C LYS A 260 -13.51 -3.12 12.35
N LEU A 261 -13.26 -1.80 12.41
CA LEU A 261 -14.33 -0.79 12.37
C LEU A 261 -15.07 -0.84 11.03
N ILE A 262 -14.35 -0.95 9.90
CA ILE A 262 -14.96 -1.03 8.56
C ILE A 262 -15.84 -2.27 8.41
N MET A 263 -15.42 -3.42 8.94
CA MET A 263 -16.27 -4.62 9.01
C MET A 263 -17.57 -4.34 9.78
N GLY A 264 -17.45 -3.65 10.93
CA GLY A 264 -18.60 -3.23 11.71
C GLY A 264 -19.55 -2.29 10.94
N TYR A 265 -19.01 -1.31 10.20
CA TYR A 265 -19.80 -0.38 9.39
C TYR A 265 -20.53 -1.06 8.23
N ALA A 266 -19.91 -2.07 7.60
CA ALA A 266 -20.58 -2.86 6.57
C ALA A 266 -21.81 -3.61 7.13
N GLY A 267 -21.68 -4.20 8.32
CA GLY A 267 -22.79 -4.87 9.01
C GLY A 267 -23.90 -3.91 9.47
N GLN A 268 -23.54 -2.67 9.84
CA GLN A 268 -24.50 -1.62 10.25
C GLN A 268 -25.22 -0.96 9.07
N SER A 269 -24.77 -1.15 7.85
CA SER A 269 -25.30 -0.51 6.64
C SER A 269 -26.01 -1.53 5.73
N ASN A 270 -25.53 -1.72 4.51
CA ASN A 270 -26.17 -2.49 3.45
C ASN A 270 -25.55 -3.88 3.22
N LEU A 271 -24.78 -4.42 4.14
CA LEU A 271 -24.04 -5.68 4.02
C LEU A 271 -23.08 -5.69 2.81
N LYS A 272 -22.50 -4.53 2.49
CA LYS A 272 -21.54 -4.41 1.39
C LYS A 272 -20.33 -5.34 1.58
N ARG A 273 -19.72 -5.72 0.47
CA ARG A 273 -18.49 -6.51 0.51
C ARG A 273 -17.36 -5.69 1.12
N VAL A 274 -16.54 -6.32 1.94
CA VAL A 274 -15.37 -5.70 2.56
C VAL A 274 -14.13 -6.49 2.20
N ALA A 275 -13.16 -5.82 1.60
CA ALA A 275 -11.83 -6.33 1.31
C ALA A 275 -10.82 -5.57 2.17
N LEU A 276 -10.12 -6.27 3.05
CA LEU A 276 -9.18 -5.72 4.01
C LEU A 276 -7.77 -6.21 3.73
N GLU A 277 -6.84 -5.29 3.60
CA GLU A 277 -5.42 -5.48 3.74
C GLU A 277 -4.96 -4.68 4.97
N THR A 278 -4.37 -5.35 5.94
CA THR A 278 -4.00 -4.73 7.23
C THR A 278 -2.57 -5.07 7.62
N GLY A 279 -2.16 -4.62 8.81
CA GLY A 279 -0.79 -4.70 9.27
C GLY A 279 -0.23 -6.11 9.40
N GLY A 280 1.08 -6.17 9.62
CA GLY A 280 1.83 -7.40 9.80
C GLY A 280 2.91 -7.30 10.86
N LYS A 281 3.44 -8.46 11.25
CA LYS A 281 4.67 -8.61 12.05
C LYS A 281 5.47 -9.75 11.46
N SER A 282 5.87 -9.56 10.20
CA SER A 282 6.41 -10.62 9.36
C SER A 282 7.74 -11.18 9.89
N PRO A 283 7.90 -12.50 10.02
CA PRO A 283 9.17 -13.11 10.36
C PRO A 283 10.04 -13.28 9.12
N GLN A 284 11.34 -13.00 9.26
CA GLN A 284 12.38 -13.47 8.38
C GLN A 284 13.19 -14.54 9.13
N ILE A 285 13.24 -15.77 8.60
CA ILE A 285 13.80 -16.95 9.27
C ILE A 285 15.10 -17.35 8.59
N PHE A 286 16.21 -17.30 9.32
CA PHE A 286 17.57 -17.57 8.82
C PHE A 286 18.08 -18.87 9.42
N MET A 287 18.10 -19.97 8.61
CA MET A 287 18.60 -21.29 9.01
C MET A 287 20.13 -21.30 9.02
N ALA A 288 20.73 -22.21 9.81
CA ALA A 288 22.19 -22.32 9.92
C ALA A 288 22.90 -22.70 8.60
N ASP A 289 22.17 -23.33 7.69
CA ASP A 289 22.68 -23.85 6.41
C ASP A 289 22.52 -22.88 5.24
N LEU A 290 22.09 -21.64 5.47
CA LEU A 290 21.92 -20.65 4.39
C LEU A 290 23.23 -20.48 3.59
N GLU A 291 23.12 -20.24 2.30
CA GLU A 291 24.25 -20.27 1.37
C GLU A 291 25.17 -19.06 1.50
N ASP A 292 24.58 -17.85 1.63
CA ASP A 292 25.28 -16.58 1.69
C ASP A 292 24.72 -15.69 2.81
N LEU A 293 25.46 -15.59 3.90
CA LEU A 293 25.07 -14.78 5.05
C LEU A 293 25.08 -13.28 4.73
N ASP A 294 25.99 -12.80 3.88
CA ASP A 294 26.07 -11.39 3.52
C ASP A 294 24.86 -10.97 2.68
N ALA A 295 24.49 -11.76 1.69
CA ALA A 295 23.30 -11.53 0.89
C ALA A 295 22.01 -11.62 1.72
N ALA A 296 21.93 -12.59 2.63
CA ALA A 296 20.78 -12.74 3.54
C ALA A 296 20.64 -11.53 4.48
N VAL A 297 21.72 -11.03 5.03
CA VAL A 297 21.76 -9.82 5.87
C VAL A 297 21.34 -8.59 5.08
N GLU A 298 21.79 -8.46 3.82
CA GLU A 298 21.42 -7.35 2.95
C GLU A 298 19.89 -7.29 2.73
N ARG A 299 19.30 -8.41 2.40
CA ARG A 299 17.85 -8.51 2.26
C ARG A 299 17.10 -8.31 3.58
N ALA A 300 17.70 -8.72 4.71
CA ALA A 300 17.11 -8.56 6.02
C ALA A 300 16.93 -7.09 6.40
N TYR A 301 17.98 -6.27 6.27
CA TYR A 301 17.87 -4.85 6.64
C TYR A 301 17.02 -4.07 5.60
N GLY A 302 17.09 -4.39 4.30
CA GLY A 302 16.20 -3.84 3.29
C GLY A 302 14.74 -4.11 3.63
N GLY A 303 14.40 -5.36 3.93
CA GLY A 303 13.05 -5.78 4.30
C GLY A 303 12.44 -5.08 5.52
N ILE A 304 13.23 -4.30 6.28
CA ILE A 304 12.71 -3.55 7.44
C ILE A 304 13.02 -2.06 7.40
N PHE A 305 14.13 -1.59 6.83
CA PHE A 305 14.49 -0.18 6.90
C PHE A 305 14.06 0.63 5.67
N ASP A 306 13.76 -0.04 4.55
CA ASP A 306 13.18 0.62 3.38
C ASP A 306 11.89 1.37 3.76
N ASN A 307 11.65 2.51 3.14
CA ASN A 307 10.56 3.41 3.47
C ASN A 307 10.47 3.77 4.98
N ALA A 308 11.61 3.84 5.67
CA ALA A 308 11.71 4.05 7.12
C ALA A 308 10.89 3.02 7.94
N GLY A 309 10.81 1.78 7.47
CA GLY A 309 10.05 0.69 8.12
C GLY A 309 8.54 0.83 8.04
N GLN A 310 8.03 1.76 7.27
CA GLN A 310 6.60 2.03 7.09
C GLN A 310 6.01 1.13 6.00
N VAL A 311 6.15 -0.19 6.18
CA VAL A 311 5.78 -1.23 5.24
C VAL A 311 4.94 -2.29 5.93
N CYS A 312 3.74 -2.59 5.40
CA CYS A 312 2.81 -3.53 6.04
C CYS A 312 3.38 -4.95 6.20
N ASN A 313 4.18 -5.39 5.22
CA ASN A 313 4.85 -6.69 5.26
C ASN A 313 6.29 -6.62 5.78
N ALA A 314 6.72 -5.51 6.39
CA ALA A 314 8.08 -5.35 6.90
C ALA A 314 8.54 -6.56 7.72
N GLY A 315 9.70 -7.12 7.35
CA GLY A 315 10.30 -8.29 8.00
C GLY A 315 10.94 -7.94 9.35
N SER A 316 10.17 -7.35 10.25
CA SER A 316 10.65 -6.73 11.49
C SER A 316 11.00 -7.73 12.59
N ARG A 317 10.64 -9.02 12.45
CA ARG A 317 11.10 -10.11 13.31
C ARG A 317 12.15 -10.94 12.60
N LEU A 318 13.40 -10.84 13.07
CA LEU A 318 14.53 -11.58 12.52
C LEU A 318 14.74 -12.83 13.40
N LEU A 319 14.23 -13.98 12.95
CA LEU A 319 14.44 -15.26 13.62
C LEU A 319 15.72 -15.88 13.08
N VAL A 320 16.75 -15.97 13.90
CA VAL A 320 18.09 -16.39 13.47
C VAL A 320 18.54 -17.62 14.24
N HIS A 321 18.94 -18.67 13.50
CA HIS A 321 19.47 -19.89 14.10
C HIS A 321 20.68 -19.58 14.99
N ARG A 322 20.75 -20.19 16.18
CA ARG A 322 21.77 -19.88 17.19
C ARG A 322 23.21 -19.94 16.66
N ASP A 323 23.53 -20.84 15.75
CA ASP A 323 24.89 -21.04 15.26
C ASP A 323 25.41 -19.90 14.38
N ILE A 324 24.51 -19.08 13.79
CA ILE A 324 24.86 -17.95 12.93
C ILE A 324 24.45 -16.60 13.54
N HIS A 325 23.79 -16.59 14.70
CA HIS A 325 23.16 -15.42 15.29
C HIS A 325 24.14 -14.26 15.51
N ASP A 326 25.27 -14.51 16.15
CA ASP A 326 26.20 -13.43 16.53
C ASP A 326 26.87 -12.83 15.29
N ALA A 327 27.27 -13.67 14.33
CA ALA A 327 27.78 -13.22 13.03
C ALA A 327 26.73 -12.45 12.21
N PHE A 328 25.46 -12.88 12.26
CA PHE A 328 24.35 -12.18 11.61
C PHE A 328 24.18 -10.76 12.20
N VAL A 329 24.10 -10.65 13.52
CA VAL A 329 23.91 -9.34 14.22
C VAL A 329 25.07 -8.41 13.92
N GLU A 330 26.32 -8.88 14.00
CA GLU A 330 27.51 -8.08 13.70
C GLU A 330 27.45 -7.51 12.28
N LYS A 331 27.20 -8.38 11.28
CA LYS A 331 27.10 -7.99 9.88
C LYS A 331 25.91 -7.06 9.62
N PHE A 332 24.76 -7.34 10.21
CA PHE A 332 23.56 -6.50 10.08
C PHE A 332 23.83 -5.06 10.55
N VAL A 333 24.41 -4.89 11.76
CA VAL A 333 24.76 -3.57 12.31
C VAL A 333 25.80 -2.86 11.44
N ALA A 334 26.85 -3.55 11.03
CA ALA A 334 27.94 -2.96 10.26
C ALA A 334 27.45 -2.48 8.88
N ARG A 335 26.68 -3.34 8.18
CA ARG A 335 26.20 -3.06 6.81
C ARG A 335 25.08 -2.04 6.79
N SER A 336 24.07 -2.15 7.65
CA SER A 336 22.95 -1.20 7.66
C SER A 336 23.40 0.24 7.95
N ARG A 337 24.38 0.45 8.83
CA ARG A 337 24.97 1.78 9.08
C ARG A 337 25.65 2.40 7.85
N GLN A 338 26.15 1.58 6.93
CA GLN A 338 26.77 2.06 5.69
C GLN A 338 25.71 2.45 4.64
N VAL A 339 24.61 1.72 4.60
CA VAL A 339 23.55 1.88 3.57
C VAL A 339 22.55 2.96 3.95
N TYR A 340 22.00 2.92 5.18
CA TYR A 340 20.93 3.83 5.58
C TYR A 340 21.45 5.15 6.10
N ARG A 341 21.26 6.20 5.31
CA ARG A 341 21.68 7.58 5.57
C ARG A 341 20.44 8.46 5.66
N PRO A 342 20.02 8.82 6.89
CA PRO A 342 18.96 9.79 7.09
C PRO A 342 19.33 11.13 6.45
N GLY A 343 18.36 11.75 5.74
CA GLY A 343 18.63 13.02 5.07
C GLY A 343 17.39 13.62 4.42
N ASP A 344 17.59 14.75 3.73
CA ASP A 344 16.55 15.38 2.91
C ASP A 344 16.06 14.41 1.82
N PRO A 345 14.76 14.08 1.77
CA PRO A 345 14.21 13.15 0.77
C PRO A 345 14.38 13.61 -0.69
N LEU A 346 14.56 14.91 -0.93
CA LEU A 346 14.85 15.47 -2.26
C LEU A 346 16.30 15.26 -2.71
N ASN A 347 17.19 14.82 -1.80
CA ASN A 347 18.54 14.46 -2.18
C ASN A 347 18.57 13.01 -2.67
N PRO A 348 18.94 12.74 -3.94
CA PRO A 348 19.00 11.38 -4.48
C PRO A 348 19.95 10.42 -3.75
N ALA A 349 20.88 10.94 -2.94
CA ALA A 349 21.78 10.14 -2.12
C ALA A 349 21.19 9.74 -0.75
N THR A 350 20.03 10.29 -0.39
CA THR A 350 19.30 9.90 0.84
C THR A 350 18.69 8.52 0.64
N THR A 351 18.94 7.64 1.61
CA THR A 351 18.39 6.27 1.60
C THR A 351 17.42 6.02 2.76
N LEU A 352 17.24 7.01 3.64
CA LEU A 352 16.25 6.97 4.71
C LEU A 352 15.62 8.34 4.88
N GLY A 353 14.34 8.44 4.53
CA GLY A 353 13.51 9.61 4.78
C GLY A 353 12.95 9.66 6.21
N PRO A 354 12.15 10.68 6.54
CA PRO A 354 11.40 10.75 7.79
C PRO A 354 10.26 9.73 7.81
N VAL A 355 9.71 9.47 8.99
CA VAL A 355 8.37 8.89 9.09
C VAL A 355 7.30 9.96 8.84
N VAL A 356 6.09 9.54 8.48
CA VAL A 356 5.05 10.41 7.88
C VAL A 356 4.62 11.62 8.71
N THR A 357 4.71 11.56 10.05
CA THR A 357 4.35 12.67 10.94
C THR A 357 5.15 12.66 12.24
N ARG A 358 5.21 13.82 12.92
CA ARG A 358 5.75 13.90 14.30
C ARG A 358 5.00 13.00 15.29
N ALA A 359 3.70 12.92 15.20
CA ALA A 359 2.91 12.06 16.08
C ALA A 359 3.28 10.58 15.87
N HIS A 360 3.51 10.17 14.61
CA HIS A 360 3.96 8.81 14.32
C HIS A 360 5.39 8.56 14.83
N GLN A 361 6.31 9.51 14.63
CA GLN A 361 7.67 9.47 15.18
C GLN A 361 7.65 9.24 16.68
N GLN A 362 6.87 10.04 17.41
CA GLN A 362 6.74 9.88 18.86
C GLN A 362 6.19 8.50 19.25
N GLY A 363 5.24 7.97 18.50
CA GLY A 363 4.73 6.61 18.69
C GLY A 363 5.81 5.55 18.50
N VAL A 364 6.65 5.67 17.49
CA VAL A 364 7.78 4.74 17.22
C VAL A 364 8.81 4.83 18.35
N LEU A 365 9.22 6.04 18.76
CA LEU A 365 10.18 6.26 19.85
C LEU A 365 9.66 5.71 21.19
N ALA A 366 8.38 5.87 21.48
CA ALA A 366 7.75 5.30 22.68
C ALA A 366 7.79 3.75 22.68
N LYS A 367 7.63 3.12 21.49
CA LYS A 367 7.77 1.66 21.36
C LYS A 367 9.21 1.20 21.52
N ILE A 368 10.18 1.96 21.04
CA ILE A 368 11.61 1.70 21.27
C ILE A 368 11.91 1.74 22.77
N GLU A 369 11.48 2.79 23.45
CA GLU A 369 11.65 2.91 24.90
C GLU A 369 10.96 1.78 25.67
N GLN A 370 9.77 1.37 25.26
CA GLN A 370 9.05 0.23 25.83
C GLN A 370 9.86 -1.06 25.69
N GLY A 371 10.45 -1.34 24.52
CA GLY A 371 11.30 -2.50 24.31
C GLY A 371 12.51 -2.53 25.26
N CYS A 372 13.16 -1.38 25.48
CA CYS A 372 14.23 -1.25 26.45
C CYS A 372 13.76 -1.54 27.89
N ARG A 373 12.59 -1.03 28.27
CA ARG A 373 12.00 -1.30 29.61
C ARG A 373 11.63 -2.76 29.81
N GLU A 374 11.24 -3.47 28.75
CA GLU A 374 10.94 -4.89 28.76
C GLU A 374 12.19 -5.78 28.82
N GLY A 375 13.40 -5.20 28.70
CA GLY A 375 14.68 -5.90 28.86
C GLY A 375 15.39 -6.23 27.53
N ALA A 376 14.85 -5.85 26.39
CA ALA A 376 15.56 -5.98 25.13
C ALA A 376 16.74 -5.01 25.05
N GLN A 377 17.81 -5.40 24.36
CA GLN A 377 19.05 -4.64 24.27
C GLN A 377 19.19 -3.97 22.91
N LEU A 378 19.50 -2.68 22.91
CA LEU A 378 19.81 -1.94 21.69
C LEU A 378 21.21 -2.31 21.18
N ALA A 379 21.24 -2.91 19.99
CA ALA A 379 22.48 -3.13 19.26
C ALA A 379 22.81 -1.95 18.32
N MET A 380 21.78 -1.19 17.91
CA MET A 380 21.94 -0.04 17.02
C MET A 380 20.72 0.89 17.16
N GLY A 381 20.93 2.21 16.92
CA GLY A 381 19.85 3.20 16.85
C GLY A 381 19.25 3.55 18.21
N GLY A 382 17.93 3.66 18.27
CA GLY A 382 17.18 3.90 19.50
C GLY A 382 16.66 5.33 19.69
N GLY A 383 16.88 6.24 18.75
CA GLY A 383 16.51 7.66 18.89
C GLY A 383 16.40 8.40 17.57
N GLU A 384 16.40 9.71 17.64
CA GLU A 384 16.44 10.61 16.49
C GLU A 384 17.87 10.74 15.95
N PRO A 385 18.08 10.85 14.62
CA PRO A 385 19.39 11.20 14.07
C PRO A 385 19.70 12.68 14.32
N GLY A 386 20.95 13.00 14.68
CA GLY A 386 21.37 14.39 14.89
C GLY A 386 21.36 15.22 13.61
N GLY A 387 21.03 16.52 13.73
CA GLY A 387 21.03 17.49 12.63
C GLY A 387 19.78 17.48 11.75
N LEU A 388 18.75 16.72 12.13
CA LEU A 388 17.46 16.59 11.39
C LEU A 388 16.24 16.84 12.29
N GLU A 389 16.40 17.62 13.35
CA GLU A 389 15.42 17.83 14.41
C GLU A 389 14.13 18.52 13.92
N GLN A 390 14.17 19.23 12.80
CA GLN A 390 12.99 19.86 12.17
C GLN A 390 12.05 18.84 11.54
N GLY A 391 12.53 17.66 11.13
CA GLY A 391 11.76 16.60 10.49
C GLY A 391 11.41 15.44 11.43
N ALA A 392 10.52 14.57 11.03
CA ALA A 392 10.04 13.43 11.80
C ALA A 392 10.93 12.18 11.59
N TYR A 393 12.21 12.27 11.89
CA TYR A 393 13.18 11.20 11.64
C TYR A 393 13.32 10.23 12.81
N VAL A 394 13.54 8.96 12.52
CA VAL A 394 13.89 7.90 13.47
C VAL A 394 15.11 7.15 12.93
N SER A 395 16.11 6.96 13.78
CA SER A 395 17.30 6.18 13.41
C SER A 395 16.96 4.70 13.22
N PRO A 396 17.55 4.02 12.21
CA PRO A 396 17.44 2.57 12.08
C PRO A 396 17.83 1.89 13.39
N THR A 397 16.95 1.07 13.92
CA THR A 397 17.05 0.51 15.28
C THR A 397 17.02 -1.02 15.22
N LEU A 398 17.98 -1.65 15.92
CA LEU A 398 18.04 -3.11 16.08
C LEU A 398 18.05 -3.47 17.56
N PHE A 399 17.12 -4.34 17.94
CA PHE A 399 17.08 -4.97 19.26
C PHE A 399 17.61 -6.40 19.21
N THR A 400 18.37 -6.77 20.22
CA THR A 400 18.80 -8.13 20.55
C THR A 400 18.28 -8.53 21.93
N CYS A 401 18.49 -9.78 22.34
CA CYS A 401 17.94 -10.35 23.57
C CYS A 401 16.42 -10.20 23.67
N VAL A 402 15.75 -10.34 22.53
CA VAL A 402 14.29 -10.21 22.44
C VAL A 402 13.61 -11.54 22.72
N GLU A 403 12.74 -11.54 23.73
CA GLU A 403 11.89 -12.68 24.05
C GLU A 403 10.53 -12.58 23.32
N GLN A 404 9.90 -13.74 23.06
CA GLN A 404 8.64 -13.84 22.32
C GLN A 404 7.49 -13.04 22.95
N GLY A 405 7.48 -12.84 24.27
CA GLY A 405 6.47 -12.09 25.01
C GLY A 405 6.57 -10.57 24.93
N MET A 406 7.72 -10.05 24.49
CA MET A 406 7.98 -8.61 24.45
C MET A 406 7.13 -7.91 23.37
N SER A 407 6.72 -6.67 23.65
CA SER A 407 5.89 -5.87 22.74
C SER A 407 6.54 -5.67 21.37
N ILE A 408 7.87 -5.47 21.34
CA ILE A 408 8.64 -5.30 20.09
C ILE A 408 8.67 -6.56 19.20
N ALA A 409 8.40 -7.76 19.77
CA ALA A 409 8.26 -9.00 19.03
C ALA A 409 6.83 -9.25 18.53
N ARG A 410 5.82 -8.64 19.17
CA ARG A 410 4.40 -8.96 18.95
C ARG A 410 3.62 -7.87 18.23
N GLU A 411 3.95 -6.59 18.48
CA GLU A 411 3.19 -5.46 17.95
C GLU A 411 3.82 -4.89 16.68
N GLU A 412 3.00 -4.47 15.75
CA GLU A 412 3.41 -3.70 14.57
C GLU A 412 3.87 -2.31 15.03
N ILE A 413 5.13 -1.94 14.75
CA ILE A 413 5.69 -0.63 15.11
C ILE A 413 5.50 0.37 13.97
N PHE A 414 5.59 -0.10 12.73
CA PHE A 414 5.48 0.67 11.50
C PHE A 414 6.54 1.79 11.41
N GLY A 415 7.75 1.46 11.82
CA GLY A 415 8.93 2.32 11.85
C GLY A 415 10.20 1.49 11.66
N PRO A 416 11.39 2.11 11.55
CA PRO A 416 12.63 1.42 11.22
C PRO A 416 13.20 0.67 12.46
N VAL A 417 12.46 -0.32 12.94
CA VAL A 417 12.78 -1.08 14.16
C VAL A 417 12.71 -2.57 13.91
N ALA A 418 13.84 -3.25 14.03
CA ALA A 418 13.99 -4.70 13.92
C ALA A 418 14.24 -5.35 15.29
N ALA A 419 13.71 -6.56 15.48
CA ALA A 419 13.87 -7.39 16.66
C ALA A 419 14.48 -8.74 16.27
N VAL A 420 15.67 -9.07 16.82
CA VAL A 420 16.36 -10.34 16.58
C VAL A 420 16.05 -11.31 17.71
N GLN A 421 15.62 -12.51 17.34
CA GLN A 421 15.33 -13.61 18.26
C GLN A 421 16.12 -14.86 17.81
N ARG A 422 16.61 -15.64 18.79
CA ARG A 422 17.29 -16.90 18.53
C ARG A 422 16.31 -18.07 18.48
N PHE A 423 16.61 -19.05 17.65
CA PHE A 423 15.96 -20.36 17.68
C PHE A 423 16.99 -21.47 17.52
N ASP A 424 16.60 -22.69 17.90
CA ASP A 424 17.48 -23.85 17.96
C ASP A 424 17.26 -24.86 16.84
N ASP A 425 16.03 -24.95 16.32
CA ASP A 425 15.65 -25.91 15.29
C ASP A 425 14.44 -25.43 14.44
N GLU A 426 14.15 -26.16 13.36
CA GLU A 426 13.06 -25.87 12.42
C GLU A 426 11.69 -25.79 13.11
N ALA A 427 11.41 -26.69 14.06
CA ALA A 427 10.11 -26.74 14.73
C ALA A 427 9.88 -25.51 15.62
N GLN A 428 10.92 -25.08 16.33
CA GLN A 428 10.89 -23.86 17.14
C GLN A 428 10.75 -22.61 16.26
N ALA A 429 11.47 -22.52 15.15
CA ALA A 429 11.36 -21.42 14.20
C ALA A 429 9.92 -21.26 13.69
N ILE A 430 9.28 -22.35 13.27
CA ILE A 430 7.89 -22.38 12.81
C ILE A 430 6.93 -21.95 13.93
N ALA A 431 7.09 -22.49 15.15
CA ALA A 431 6.27 -22.15 16.28
C ALA A 431 6.37 -20.65 16.61
N MET A 432 7.59 -20.10 16.68
CA MET A 432 7.82 -18.67 16.92
C MET A 432 7.24 -17.79 15.80
N ALA A 433 7.43 -18.20 14.54
CA ALA A 433 6.92 -17.46 13.39
C ALA A 433 5.39 -17.35 13.42
N ASN A 434 4.69 -18.43 13.73
CA ASN A 434 3.24 -18.53 13.73
C ASN A 434 2.58 -17.97 14.99
N ASP A 435 3.31 -17.78 16.10
CA ASP A 435 2.78 -17.18 17.33
C ASP A 435 2.61 -15.66 17.18
N SER A 436 1.66 -15.29 16.36
CA SER A 436 1.27 -13.92 16.08
C SER A 436 -0.20 -13.85 15.68
N ILE A 437 -0.85 -12.72 15.98
CA ILE A 437 -2.19 -12.41 15.45
C ILE A 437 -2.16 -12.05 13.97
N TYR A 438 -0.99 -11.82 13.41
CA TYR A 438 -0.73 -11.44 12.02
C TYR A 438 -0.33 -12.66 11.18
N GLY A 439 -0.43 -12.51 9.88
CA GLY A 439 0.00 -13.49 8.90
C GLY A 439 0.09 -12.91 7.49
N LEU A 440 0.70 -11.69 7.36
CA LEU A 440 0.80 -11.04 6.06
C LEU A 440 1.87 -11.70 5.20
N ALA A 441 3.11 -11.72 5.68
CA ALA A 441 4.23 -12.31 4.95
C ALA A 441 5.22 -13.02 5.88
N ALA A 442 6.08 -13.84 5.28
CA ALA A 442 7.23 -14.48 5.92
C ALA A 442 8.33 -14.73 4.89
N SER A 443 9.57 -14.91 5.34
CA SER A 443 10.64 -15.45 4.50
C SER A 443 11.45 -16.51 5.20
N VAL A 444 12.04 -17.44 4.39
CA VAL A 444 12.89 -18.55 4.85
C VAL A 444 14.17 -18.53 4.05
N TRP A 445 15.29 -18.59 4.76
CA TRP A 445 16.63 -18.62 4.20
C TRP A 445 17.30 -19.95 4.52
N THR A 446 17.43 -20.82 3.54
CA THR A 446 18.03 -22.16 3.65
C THR A 446 18.49 -22.64 2.27
N ARG A 447 19.54 -23.44 2.20
CA ARG A 447 19.93 -24.12 0.97
C ARG A 447 19.28 -25.50 0.80
N ASP A 448 18.65 -26.02 1.85
CA ASP A 448 17.96 -27.32 1.78
C ASP A 448 16.55 -27.18 1.23
N LEU A 449 16.33 -27.69 0.02
CA LEU A 449 15.05 -27.61 -0.67
C LEU A 449 13.90 -28.26 0.12
N LYS A 450 14.16 -29.35 0.85
CA LYS A 450 13.12 -30.05 1.61
C LYS A 450 12.70 -29.23 2.83
N THR A 451 13.65 -28.60 3.52
CA THR A 451 13.39 -27.66 4.61
C THR A 451 12.57 -26.47 4.09
N ALA A 452 12.96 -25.85 2.97
CA ALA A 452 12.22 -24.76 2.36
C ALA A 452 10.76 -25.14 2.10
N HIS A 453 10.49 -26.29 1.47
CA HIS A 453 9.13 -26.76 1.19
C HIS A 453 8.31 -27.04 2.46
N ARG A 454 8.89 -27.69 3.48
CA ARG A 454 8.20 -27.95 4.75
C ARG A 454 7.82 -26.64 5.45
N MET A 455 8.76 -25.70 5.51
CA MET A 455 8.52 -24.41 6.16
C MET A 455 7.47 -23.58 5.42
N VAL A 456 7.50 -23.52 4.08
CA VAL A 456 6.47 -22.85 3.29
C VAL A 456 5.08 -23.43 3.57
N GLN A 457 4.95 -24.75 3.73
CA GLN A 457 3.67 -25.38 4.06
C GLN A 457 3.22 -25.14 5.50
N ALA A 458 4.16 -24.95 6.43
CA ALA A 458 3.86 -24.79 7.86
C ALA A 458 3.66 -23.34 8.30
N LEU A 459 4.16 -22.37 7.54
CA LEU A 459 4.05 -20.95 7.88
C LEU A 459 2.66 -20.41 7.57
N GLU A 460 2.05 -19.76 8.54
CA GLU A 460 0.71 -19.17 8.46
C GLU A 460 0.78 -17.72 7.95
N ALA A 461 1.23 -17.55 6.71
CA ALA A 461 1.35 -16.26 6.04
C ALA A 461 0.78 -16.32 4.62
N GLY A 462 0.23 -15.20 4.15
CA GLY A 462 -0.36 -15.11 2.82
C GLY A 462 0.69 -15.05 1.71
N VAL A 463 1.89 -14.54 2.03
CA VAL A 463 3.05 -14.52 1.13
C VAL A 463 4.25 -15.14 1.85
N VAL A 464 4.92 -16.09 1.22
CA VAL A 464 6.14 -16.70 1.77
C VAL A 464 7.23 -16.67 0.70
N TRP A 465 8.35 -16.02 1.01
CA TRP A 465 9.53 -15.98 0.17
C TRP A 465 10.57 -17.00 0.62
N VAL A 466 11.33 -17.52 -0.34
CA VAL A 466 12.47 -18.44 -0.06
C VAL A 466 13.72 -17.84 -0.68
N ASN A 467 14.74 -17.60 0.15
CA ASN A 467 16.02 -17.00 -0.21
C ASN A 467 15.90 -15.62 -0.90
N CYS A 468 14.80 -14.90 -0.63
CA CYS A 468 14.56 -13.54 -1.02
C CYS A 468 13.58 -12.87 -0.05
N PHE A 469 13.33 -11.57 -0.20
CA PHE A 469 12.32 -10.83 0.53
C PHE A 469 11.80 -9.67 -0.32
N GLY A 470 10.48 -9.57 -0.45
CA GLY A 470 9.83 -8.48 -1.19
C GLY A 470 9.76 -8.67 -2.71
N ASP A 471 10.38 -9.72 -3.26
CA ASP A 471 10.37 -10.00 -4.69
C ASP A 471 8.98 -10.47 -5.17
N GLY A 472 8.67 -10.20 -6.44
CA GLY A 472 7.42 -10.60 -7.07
C GLY A 472 6.93 -9.59 -8.10
N ASP A 473 5.86 -9.94 -8.81
CA ASP A 473 5.23 -9.11 -9.83
C ASP A 473 3.71 -9.05 -9.67
N MET A 474 3.00 -8.49 -10.65
CA MET A 474 1.54 -8.35 -10.60
C MET A 474 0.78 -9.69 -10.65
N THR A 475 1.41 -10.81 -11.01
CA THR A 475 0.77 -12.13 -11.01
C THR A 475 0.69 -12.77 -9.62
N GLN A 476 1.51 -12.29 -8.68
CA GLN A 476 1.55 -12.79 -7.30
C GLN A 476 0.36 -12.21 -6.50
N PRO A 477 -0.57 -13.03 -5.95
CA PRO A 477 -1.57 -12.54 -5.01
C PRO A 477 -0.89 -12.00 -3.76
N PHE A 478 -1.27 -10.81 -3.32
CA PHE A 478 -0.77 -10.18 -2.10
C PHE A 478 -1.88 -10.02 -1.08
N GLY A 479 -1.66 -10.48 0.15
CA GLY A 479 -2.62 -10.34 1.25
C GLY A 479 -2.38 -11.32 2.37
N GLY A 480 -3.00 -11.07 3.52
CA GLY A 480 -2.70 -11.74 4.77
C GLY A 480 -3.62 -12.90 5.14
N TYR A 481 -3.12 -13.70 6.09
CA TYR A 481 -3.88 -14.61 6.92
C TYR A 481 -4.24 -13.92 8.24
N LYS A 482 -5.04 -14.57 9.07
CA LYS A 482 -5.40 -14.10 10.42
C LYS A 482 -5.90 -12.65 10.40
N GLN A 483 -5.37 -11.78 11.27
CA GLN A 483 -5.79 -10.39 11.36
C GLN A 483 -5.03 -9.44 10.41
N SER A 484 -4.24 -9.98 9.49
CA SER A 484 -3.60 -9.19 8.42
C SER A 484 -4.49 -8.97 7.21
N GLY A 485 -5.71 -9.51 7.18
CA GLY A 485 -6.68 -9.21 6.13
C GLY A 485 -7.50 -10.41 5.69
N ASN A 486 -8.42 -10.16 4.76
CA ASN A 486 -9.37 -11.16 4.25
C ASN A 486 -9.49 -11.14 2.72
N THR A 487 -8.59 -10.47 2.03
CA THR A 487 -8.58 -10.35 0.57
C THR A 487 -7.21 -10.68 -0.02
N ARG A 488 -7.12 -10.62 -1.32
CA ARG A 488 -5.86 -10.56 -2.07
C ARG A 488 -5.93 -9.36 -3.00
N ASP A 489 -4.96 -8.46 -2.86
CA ASP A 489 -4.63 -7.46 -3.88
C ASP A 489 -3.67 -8.10 -4.90
N LYS A 490 -3.40 -7.43 -6.01
CA LYS A 490 -2.64 -7.95 -7.16
C LYS A 490 -3.32 -9.18 -7.80
N SER A 491 -2.68 -9.78 -8.77
CA SER A 491 -3.15 -10.95 -9.52
C SER A 491 -4.54 -10.84 -10.17
N PHE A 492 -4.84 -11.78 -11.03
CA PHE A 492 -6.17 -11.90 -11.68
C PHE A 492 -7.29 -12.20 -10.68
N GLU A 493 -6.97 -12.88 -9.58
CA GLU A 493 -7.92 -13.20 -8.52
C GLU A 493 -8.52 -11.92 -7.89
N CYS A 494 -7.70 -10.89 -7.69
CA CYS A 494 -8.17 -9.59 -7.20
C CYS A 494 -9.25 -9.00 -8.10
N LEU A 495 -9.07 -9.06 -9.43
CA LEU A 495 -10.04 -8.54 -10.39
C LEU A 495 -11.42 -9.23 -10.24
N LEU A 496 -11.43 -10.55 -9.99
CA LEU A 496 -12.67 -11.30 -9.72
C LEU A 496 -13.40 -10.78 -8.49
N GLY A 497 -12.66 -10.31 -7.48
CA GLY A 497 -13.19 -9.70 -6.26
C GLY A 497 -13.96 -8.39 -6.47
N TYR A 498 -13.82 -7.76 -7.65
CA TYR A 498 -14.57 -6.56 -8.07
C TYR A 498 -15.75 -6.88 -9.02
N THR A 499 -16.08 -8.15 -9.15
CA THR A 499 -17.23 -8.65 -9.94
C THR A 499 -18.18 -9.46 -9.09
N GLN A 500 -19.37 -9.68 -9.61
CA GLN A 500 -20.34 -10.64 -9.08
C GLN A 500 -20.82 -11.57 -10.20
N SER A 501 -21.15 -12.81 -9.84
CA SER A 501 -21.74 -13.76 -10.77
C SER A 501 -23.26 -13.60 -10.80
N LYS A 502 -23.82 -13.65 -12.01
CA LYS A 502 -25.27 -13.75 -12.26
C LYS A 502 -25.55 -15.09 -12.91
N SER A 503 -26.49 -15.84 -12.36
CA SER A 503 -27.04 -17.05 -12.97
C SER A 503 -28.23 -16.68 -13.83
N ALA A 504 -28.22 -17.07 -15.10
CA ALA A 504 -29.34 -16.87 -16.03
C ALA A 504 -29.77 -18.21 -16.60
N TRP A 505 -31.00 -18.62 -16.31
CA TRP A 505 -31.59 -19.85 -16.79
C TRP A 505 -32.62 -19.53 -17.86
N PHE A 506 -32.49 -20.15 -19.03
CA PHE A 506 -33.45 -20.07 -20.14
C PHE A 506 -34.14 -21.42 -20.28
N ASP A 507 -35.47 -21.43 -20.22
CA ASP A 507 -36.29 -22.57 -20.61
C ASP A 507 -36.42 -22.53 -22.14
N LEU A 508 -36.00 -23.59 -22.79
CA LEU A 508 -36.02 -23.76 -24.26
C LEU A 508 -37.02 -24.84 -24.71
N ALA A 509 -37.82 -25.39 -23.77
CA ALA A 509 -38.80 -26.42 -24.07
C ALA A 509 -40.05 -25.87 -24.75
#